data_4e932ef7f75c45118bcd7d1cf4f8ad9f
#
_entry.id   4e932ef7f75c45118bcd7d1cf4f8ad9f
#
_cell.length_a   1.000
_cell.length_b   1.000
_cell.length_c   1.000
_cell.angle_alpha   90.00
_cell.angle_beta   90.00
_cell.angle_gamma   90.00
#
_symmetry.space_group_name_H-M   'P 1'
#
loop_
_entity.id
_entity.type
_entity.pdbx_description
1 polymer ?
#
loop_
_entity_poly.entity_id
_entity_poly.type
_entity_poly.pdbx_seq_one_letter_code
_entity_poly.pdbx_strand_id
1 'polypeptide(L)'
;MEIQDVEKLAMQLGFTFGGRNFHNVSLGQGQEPIAEEAIELSANEGHWVILQNVHLVRKWWPTLEKKMEQCSENPHDDYRLFISAEPSPDPHESIIPQGILESAIKITNEPPSGIQANIHKALDNFTQETLESCSKETEFKAILFALCYYHAVLAERRKFGAQGWNRKSLSYPFVKKLHQIIYPSKLLDFCWKYFSTPSIASIIYDEMELEGELYLAPDFLVPPNSDYDAYHQYVDNYLPAESPVLYEFHPNAEIGFLTQTVENLFKTLLGILTRTASDTTSGDISKEDKIKGQIEDLLDKLPEEFNMLELYSKVEDRTPFVTVALQECELMNLLCEELRRSLQELELGLKGELTINAEMEDLQNYIMMDAVPPSWTKRAYPSELGLNSWFTDMLYRINELSNWTADFNLPSSVWLGGFFNPQSFLTAIMQQTARKNEWPLDKMCLYCEVLRKTKEEITSAPREGAYINGLYMEGARWDVQTGCIMDSRFKELFPLLPIMYIRAITQDKQDLKNMYECPVYKTRSRGPTYVWTFNLRTKERASKWILGGVAILLQI
;
A
#
# COMPACT_ATOMS: atom_id res chain seq x y z
N MET A 1 -13.71 4.36 20.10
CA MET A 1 -13.41 4.91 21.44
C MET A 1 -11.93 4.71 21.66
N GLU A 2 -11.17 5.78 21.74
CA GLU A 2 -9.75 5.69 22.04
C GLU A 2 -9.55 5.23 23.49
N ILE A 3 -8.44 4.55 23.77
CA ILE A 3 -8.13 4.09 25.13
C ILE A 3 -8.17 5.27 26.10
N GLN A 4 -7.70 6.43 25.67
CA GLN A 4 -7.76 7.69 26.43
C GLN A 4 -9.18 8.12 26.81
N ASP A 5 -10.18 7.85 25.97
CA ASP A 5 -11.57 8.18 26.30
C ASP A 5 -12.10 7.28 27.40
N VAL A 6 -11.72 5.98 27.38
CA VAL A 6 -12.06 5.04 28.45
C VAL A 6 -11.36 5.44 29.75
N GLU A 7 -10.09 5.84 29.69
CA GLU A 7 -9.32 6.31 30.85
C GLU A 7 -9.93 7.59 31.44
N LYS A 8 -10.31 8.55 30.61
CA LYS A 8 -10.99 9.78 31.06
C LYS A 8 -12.32 9.47 31.74
N LEU A 9 -13.12 8.58 31.13
CA LEU A 9 -14.40 8.15 31.69
C LEU A 9 -14.19 7.41 33.03
N ALA A 10 -13.20 6.53 33.09
CA ALA A 10 -12.85 5.80 34.32
C ALA A 10 -12.47 6.78 35.44
N MET A 11 -11.63 7.77 35.17
CA MET A 11 -11.24 8.82 36.10
C MET A 11 -12.45 9.62 36.62
N GLN A 12 -13.38 9.98 35.75
CA GLN A 12 -14.62 10.68 36.14
C GLN A 12 -15.49 9.89 37.07
N LEU A 13 -15.49 8.55 36.92
CA LEU A 13 -16.25 7.62 37.76
C LEU A 13 -15.48 7.14 38.99
N GLY A 14 -14.26 7.64 39.22
CA GLY A 14 -13.44 7.30 40.39
C GLY A 14 -12.55 6.06 40.23
N PHE A 15 -12.45 5.51 39.00
CA PHE A 15 -11.54 4.40 38.70
C PHE A 15 -10.19 4.97 38.22
N THR A 16 -9.14 4.75 39.01
CA THR A 16 -7.81 5.30 38.73
C THR A 16 -6.71 4.25 38.92
N PHE A 17 -5.61 4.40 38.17
CA PHE A 17 -4.42 3.57 38.37
C PHE A 17 -3.86 3.67 39.81
N GLY A 18 -3.89 4.86 40.38
CA GLY A 18 -3.46 5.10 41.77
C GLY A 18 -4.33 4.41 42.83
N GLY A 19 -5.62 4.26 42.56
CA GLY A 19 -6.59 3.55 43.40
C GLY A 19 -6.53 2.02 43.25
N ARG A 20 -5.73 1.51 42.33
CA ARG A 20 -5.61 0.08 42.00
C ARG A 20 -6.92 -0.59 41.54
N ASN A 21 -7.92 0.20 41.17
CA ASN A 21 -9.23 -0.27 40.69
C ASN A 21 -9.38 -0.12 39.14
N PHE A 22 -8.30 0.22 38.46
CA PHE A 22 -8.23 0.30 37.02
C PHE A 22 -6.95 -0.38 36.51
N HIS A 23 -7.11 -1.39 35.64
CA HIS A 23 -6.01 -2.20 35.14
C HIS A 23 -5.90 -2.01 33.61
N ASN A 24 -4.71 -1.67 33.13
CA ASN A 24 -4.42 -1.52 31.71
C ASN A 24 -3.29 -2.49 31.32
N VAL A 25 -3.62 -3.54 30.57
CA VAL A 25 -2.67 -4.56 30.12
C VAL A 25 -2.55 -4.52 28.61
N SER A 26 -1.35 -4.17 28.13
CA SER A 26 -1.02 -4.26 26.70
C SER A 26 -0.50 -5.65 26.39
N LEU A 27 -1.26 -6.43 25.62
CA LEU A 27 -0.92 -7.80 25.29
C LEU A 27 0.24 -7.85 24.28
N GLY A 28 1.26 -8.58 24.65
CA GLY A 28 2.45 -8.91 23.88
C GLY A 28 2.98 -10.24 24.41
N GLN A 29 4.15 -10.67 23.94
CA GLN A 29 4.70 -11.95 24.40
C GLN A 29 4.90 -11.98 25.94
N GLY A 30 4.26 -12.94 26.61
CA GLY A 30 4.43 -13.20 28.03
C GLY A 30 3.58 -12.33 28.98
N GLN A 31 2.63 -11.55 28.46
CA GLN A 31 1.72 -10.73 29.28
C GLN A 31 0.38 -11.41 29.58
N GLU A 32 0.15 -12.57 28.98
CA GLU A 32 -1.09 -13.33 29.14
C GLU A 32 -1.42 -13.68 30.60
N PRO A 33 -0.46 -14.15 31.45
CA PRO A 33 -0.75 -14.46 32.84
C PRO A 33 -1.17 -13.24 33.67
N ILE A 34 -0.56 -12.08 33.39
CA ILE A 34 -0.90 -10.81 34.06
C ILE A 34 -2.33 -10.38 33.70
N ALA A 35 -2.71 -10.60 32.43
CA ALA A 35 -4.07 -10.31 31.97
C ALA A 35 -5.09 -11.23 32.64
N GLU A 36 -4.79 -12.52 32.79
CA GLU A 36 -5.66 -13.48 33.49
C GLU A 36 -5.86 -13.09 34.94
N GLU A 37 -4.79 -12.77 35.68
CA GLU A 37 -4.86 -12.31 37.06
C GLU A 37 -5.66 -11.01 37.19
N ALA A 38 -5.44 -10.05 36.28
CA ALA A 38 -6.18 -8.78 36.27
C ALA A 38 -7.68 -8.99 36.02
N ILE A 39 -8.07 -9.91 35.13
CA ILE A 39 -9.48 -10.24 34.86
C ILE A 39 -10.14 -10.88 36.09
N GLU A 40 -9.50 -11.88 36.70
CA GLU A 40 -10.03 -12.58 37.86
C GLU A 40 -10.19 -11.65 39.07
N LEU A 41 -9.16 -10.84 39.35
CA LEU A 41 -9.21 -9.87 40.46
C LEU A 41 -10.35 -8.86 40.24
N SER A 42 -10.44 -8.35 39.00
CA SER A 42 -11.41 -7.30 38.67
C SER A 42 -12.85 -7.81 38.66
N ALA A 43 -13.08 -9.05 38.24
CA ALA A 43 -14.41 -9.66 38.29
C ALA A 43 -14.91 -9.83 39.72
N ASN A 44 -14.01 -10.12 40.68
CA ASN A 44 -14.34 -10.29 42.08
C ASN A 44 -14.50 -8.96 42.86
N GLU A 45 -13.64 -7.98 42.58
CA GLU A 45 -13.57 -6.71 43.31
C GLU A 45 -14.26 -5.53 42.63
N GLY A 46 -14.78 -5.72 41.40
CA GLY A 46 -15.51 -4.69 40.67
C GLY A 46 -14.59 -3.66 40.02
N HIS A 47 -13.40 -4.06 39.60
CA HIS A 47 -12.46 -3.16 38.93
C HIS A 47 -12.70 -3.07 37.41
N TRP A 48 -12.12 -2.09 36.77
CA TRP A 48 -12.11 -1.95 35.31
C TRP A 48 -10.82 -2.48 34.71
N VAL A 49 -10.92 -3.25 33.61
CA VAL A 49 -9.78 -3.82 32.90
C VAL A 49 -9.83 -3.42 31.45
N ILE A 50 -8.69 -2.95 30.90
CA ILE A 50 -8.47 -2.76 29.48
C ILE A 50 -7.41 -3.74 28.99
N LEU A 51 -7.78 -4.59 28.03
CA LEU A 51 -6.85 -5.44 27.29
C LEU A 51 -6.57 -4.81 25.93
N GLN A 52 -5.31 -4.42 25.71
CA GLN A 52 -4.89 -3.79 24.45
C GLN A 52 -4.24 -4.81 23.53
N ASN A 53 -4.43 -4.62 22.22
CA ASN A 53 -3.77 -5.39 21.17
C ASN A 53 -4.00 -6.90 21.24
N VAL A 54 -5.20 -7.33 21.56
CA VAL A 54 -5.57 -8.76 21.71
C VAL A 54 -5.33 -9.53 20.39
N HIS A 55 -5.39 -8.86 19.25
CA HIS A 55 -5.11 -9.46 17.94
C HIS A 55 -3.69 -10.04 17.79
N LEU A 56 -2.72 -9.64 18.62
CA LEU A 56 -1.34 -10.12 18.58
C LEU A 56 -1.17 -11.51 19.22
N VAL A 57 -2.08 -11.94 20.10
CA VAL A 57 -1.96 -13.17 20.89
C VAL A 57 -3.01 -14.21 20.51
N ARG A 58 -3.10 -14.57 19.23
CA ARG A 58 -4.10 -15.50 18.68
C ARG A 58 -4.17 -16.84 19.42
N LYS A 59 -3.05 -17.37 19.90
CA LYS A 59 -3.00 -18.65 20.61
C LYS A 59 -3.67 -18.63 21.98
N TRP A 60 -3.83 -17.48 22.58
CA TRP A 60 -4.42 -17.30 23.91
C TRP A 60 -5.95 -17.11 23.88
N TRP A 61 -6.55 -16.89 22.73
CA TRP A 61 -7.99 -16.62 22.62
C TRP A 61 -8.91 -17.69 23.22
N PRO A 62 -8.68 -19.00 23.05
CA PRO A 62 -9.51 -20.00 23.71
C PRO A 62 -9.48 -19.88 25.23
N THR A 63 -8.35 -19.48 25.80
CA THR A 63 -8.21 -19.26 27.25
C THR A 63 -8.94 -17.99 27.66
N LEU A 64 -8.85 -16.91 26.90
CA LEU A 64 -9.57 -15.66 27.14
C LEU A 64 -11.09 -15.88 27.12
N GLU A 65 -11.60 -16.58 26.11
CA GLU A 65 -13.02 -16.90 25.98
C GLU A 65 -13.54 -17.68 27.19
N LYS A 66 -12.82 -18.73 27.59
CA LYS A 66 -13.14 -19.51 28.76
C LYS A 66 -13.12 -18.68 30.06
N LYS A 67 -12.14 -17.77 30.20
CA LYS A 67 -12.06 -16.87 31.35
C LYS A 67 -13.22 -15.88 31.40
N MET A 68 -13.58 -15.32 30.24
CA MET A 68 -14.73 -14.42 30.12
C MET A 68 -16.03 -15.13 30.52
N GLU A 69 -16.25 -16.36 30.07
CA GLU A 69 -17.40 -17.17 30.47
C GLU A 69 -17.43 -17.40 32.01
N GLN A 70 -16.31 -17.82 32.59
CA GLN A 70 -16.18 -18.04 34.03
C GLN A 70 -16.46 -16.77 34.85
N CYS A 71 -15.92 -15.63 34.41
CA CYS A 71 -16.13 -14.34 35.08
C CYS A 71 -17.54 -13.77 34.85
N SER A 72 -18.29 -14.26 33.85
CA SER A 72 -19.65 -13.80 33.56
C SER A 72 -20.72 -14.48 34.42
N GLU A 73 -20.41 -15.61 35.13
CA GLU A 73 -21.39 -16.33 35.97
C GLU A 73 -21.82 -15.51 37.19
N ASN A 74 -20.90 -14.83 37.88
CA ASN A 74 -21.20 -13.98 39.05
C ASN A 74 -20.24 -12.77 39.13
N PRO A 75 -20.28 -11.82 38.18
CA PRO A 75 -19.43 -10.65 38.19
C PRO A 75 -19.91 -9.64 39.23
N HIS A 76 -18.99 -8.84 39.77
CA HIS A 76 -19.34 -7.64 40.53
C HIS A 76 -20.05 -6.62 39.63
N ASP A 77 -21.04 -5.88 40.18
CA ASP A 77 -21.87 -4.92 39.39
C ASP A 77 -21.05 -3.85 38.70
N ASP A 78 -19.93 -3.42 39.28
CA ASP A 78 -19.05 -2.39 38.72
C ASP A 78 -17.97 -2.94 37.79
N TYR A 79 -17.84 -4.26 37.64
CA TYR A 79 -16.84 -4.88 36.73
C TYR A 79 -17.08 -4.49 35.28
N ARG A 80 -16.03 -4.04 34.61
CA ARG A 80 -16.06 -3.75 33.16
C ARG A 80 -14.78 -4.23 32.52
N LEU A 81 -14.93 -5.00 31.43
CA LEU A 81 -13.82 -5.46 30.59
C LEU A 81 -13.89 -4.80 29.23
N PHE A 82 -12.84 -4.09 28.86
CA PHE A 82 -12.66 -3.46 27.57
C PHE A 82 -11.58 -4.20 26.78
N ILE A 83 -11.88 -4.55 25.53
CA ILE A 83 -10.95 -5.27 24.67
C ILE A 83 -10.72 -4.42 23.43
N SER A 84 -9.47 -4.13 23.12
CA SER A 84 -9.10 -3.42 21.89
C SER A 84 -8.34 -4.33 20.94
N ALA A 85 -8.75 -4.32 19.68
CA ALA A 85 -8.10 -5.06 18.61
C ALA A 85 -8.08 -4.23 17.32
N GLU A 86 -7.07 -4.44 16.49
CA GLU A 86 -7.04 -3.90 15.16
C GLU A 86 -7.90 -4.78 14.24
N PRO A 87 -8.73 -4.21 13.34
CA PRO A 87 -9.51 -4.99 12.38
C PRO A 87 -8.59 -5.70 11.39
N SER A 88 -9.02 -6.86 10.90
CA SER A 88 -8.30 -7.53 9.82
C SER A 88 -8.28 -6.68 8.55
N PRO A 89 -7.14 -6.60 7.85
CA PRO A 89 -7.10 -6.03 6.51
C PRO A 89 -7.88 -6.87 5.49
N ASP A 90 -8.05 -8.17 5.75
CA ASP A 90 -8.85 -9.08 4.92
C ASP A 90 -10.27 -9.24 5.52
N PRO A 91 -11.33 -8.85 4.78
CA PRO A 91 -12.70 -9.00 5.26
C PRO A 91 -13.14 -10.46 5.45
N HIS A 92 -12.40 -11.42 4.89
CA HIS A 92 -12.66 -12.85 5.05
C HIS A 92 -12.07 -13.46 6.32
N GLU A 93 -11.07 -12.82 6.91
CA GLU A 93 -10.41 -13.30 8.13
C GLU A 93 -10.99 -12.60 9.36
N SER A 94 -11.71 -13.33 10.21
CA SER A 94 -12.08 -12.82 11.52
C SER A 94 -10.91 -12.98 12.49
N ILE A 95 -10.37 -11.86 12.95
CA ILE A 95 -9.25 -11.88 13.90
C ILE A 95 -9.74 -12.29 15.31
N ILE A 96 -10.94 -11.88 15.70
CA ILE A 96 -11.51 -12.16 17.03
C ILE A 96 -12.48 -13.33 16.92
N PRO A 97 -12.45 -14.31 17.86
CA PRO A 97 -13.40 -15.41 17.89
C PRO A 97 -14.85 -14.93 17.94
N GLN A 98 -15.73 -15.67 17.28
CA GLN A 98 -17.14 -15.32 17.18
C GLN A 98 -17.82 -15.29 18.56
N GLY A 99 -17.46 -16.21 19.48
CA GLY A 99 -18.03 -16.25 20.83
C GLY A 99 -17.77 -14.95 21.61
N ILE A 100 -16.56 -14.38 21.51
CA ILE A 100 -16.25 -13.08 22.12
C ILE A 100 -17.06 -11.96 21.45
N LEU A 101 -17.16 -11.98 20.13
CA LEU A 101 -17.91 -10.96 19.40
C LEU A 101 -19.41 -11.00 19.68
N GLU A 102 -20.00 -12.16 19.90
CA GLU A 102 -21.43 -12.29 20.19
C GLU A 102 -21.79 -11.82 21.60
N SER A 103 -20.89 -12.03 22.57
CA SER A 103 -21.09 -11.64 23.96
C SER A 103 -20.75 -10.17 24.26
N ALA A 104 -20.05 -9.46 23.37
CA ALA A 104 -19.54 -8.11 23.59
C ALA A 104 -20.36 -7.02 22.89
N ILE A 105 -20.36 -5.82 23.47
CA ILE A 105 -20.83 -4.61 22.81
C ILE A 105 -19.71 -4.15 21.85
N LYS A 106 -20.01 -4.14 20.57
CA LYS A 106 -19.06 -3.76 19.50
C LYS A 106 -19.06 -2.26 19.32
N ILE A 107 -17.90 -1.64 19.50
CA ILE A 107 -17.70 -0.21 19.28
C ILE A 107 -16.61 -0.07 18.22
N THR A 108 -16.94 0.46 17.07
CA THR A 108 -15.97 0.81 16.03
C THR A 108 -15.49 2.24 16.24
N ASN A 109 -14.18 2.44 16.15
CA ASN A 109 -13.58 3.77 16.14
C ASN A 109 -13.04 4.05 14.74
N GLU A 110 -13.86 4.66 13.92
CA GLU A 110 -13.46 5.06 12.58
C GLU A 110 -12.82 6.46 12.63
N PRO A 111 -11.68 6.65 11.93
CA PRO A 111 -11.12 7.99 11.79
C PRO A 111 -12.11 8.89 11.05
N PRO A 112 -12.14 10.19 11.34
CA PRO A 112 -13.00 11.12 10.61
C PRO A 112 -12.66 11.09 9.12
N SER A 113 -13.66 11.13 8.27
CA SER A 113 -13.53 11.19 6.83
C SER A 113 -13.87 12.59 6.31
N GLY A 114 -13.04 13.09 5.40
CA GLY A 114 -13.16 14.44 4.83
C GLY A 114 -12.25 15.46 5.52
N ILE A 115 -11.82 16.47 4.75
CA ILE A 115 -10.94 17.54 5.26
C ILE A 115 -11.60 18.27 6.43
N GLN A 116 -12.87 18.64 6.30
CA GLN A 116 -13.62 19.37 7.31
C GLN A 116 -13.60 18.67 8.67
N ALA A 117 -14.01 17.38 8.69
CA ALA A 117 -14.05 16.59 9.92
C ALA A 117 -12.65 16.38 10.53
N ASN A 118 -11.63 16.21 9.68
CA ASN A 118 -10.23 16.07 10.14
C ASN A 118 -9.68 17.39 10.72
N ILE A 119 -10.03 18.56 10.17
CA ILE A 119 -9.64 19.86 10.74
C ILE A 119 -10.31 20.06 12.10
N HIS A 120 -11.63 19.81 12.21
CA HIS A 120 -12.35 19.89 13.48
C HIS A 120 -11.72 18.99 14.54
N LYS A 121 -11.47 17.72 14.22
CA LYS A 121 -10.80 16.80 15.16
C LYS A 121 -9.39 17.26 15.54
N ALA A 122 -8.66 17.87 14.62
CA ALA A 122 -7.34 18.42 14.93
C ALA A 122 -7.43 19.63 15.87
N LEU A 123 -8.40 20.50 15.66
CA LEU A 123 -8.68 21.67 16.52
C LEU A 123 -9.17 21.25 17.91
N ASP A 124 -9.98 20.21 18.04
CA ASP A 124 -10.48 19.67 19.32
C ASP A 124 -9.37 19.26 20.31
N ASN A 125 -8.14 19.10 19.84
CA ASN A 125 -7.00 18.84 20.74
C ASN A 125 -6.50 20.08 21.47
N PHE A 126 -7.00 21.26 21.15
CA PHE A 126 -6.61 22.55 21.73
C PHE A 126 -7.79 23.18 22.45
N THR A 127 -7.49 23.99 23.47
CA THR A 127 -8.48 24.77 24.22
C THR A 127 -8.23 26.26 24.02
N GLN A 128 -9.20 27.12 24.35
CA GLN A 128 -9.03 28.57 24.32
C GLN A 128 -7.81 29.00 25.14
N GLU A 129 -7.59 28.39 26.31
CA GLU A 129 -6.42 28.68 27.15
C GLU A 129 -5.10 28.35 26.44
N THR A 130 -5.07 27.28 25.66
CA THR A 130 -3.90 26.92 24.85
C THR A 130 -3.63 27.93 23.75
N LEU A 131 -4.67 28.47 23.12
CA LEU A 131 -4.57 29.49 22.08
C LEU A 131 -4.03 30.82 22.61
N GLU A 132 -4.33 31.16 23.86
CA GLU A 132 -3.92 32.41 24.53
C GLU A 132 -2.60 32.29 25.29
N SER A 133 -2.05 31.07 25.44
CA SER A 133 -0.86 30.83 26.27
C SER A 133 0.44 31.39 25.68
N CYS A 134 0.46 31.80 24.41
CA CYS A 134 1.66 32.26 23.72
C CYS A 134 1.79 33.80 23.73
N SER A 135 3.00 34.31 23.94
CA SER A 135 3.28 35.75 23.90
C SER A 135 3.07 36.40 22.53
N LYS A 136 3.11 35.62 21.45
CA LYS A 136 2.83 36.02 20.06
C LYS A 136 1.56 35.31 19.58
N GLU A 137 0.46 35.77 20.07
CA GLU A 137 -0.84 35.08 19.91
C GLU A 137 -1.28 34.97 18.44
N THR A 138 -1.13 36.05 17.67
CA THR A 138 -1.59 36.09 16.26
C THR A 138 -0.82 35.09 15.38
N GLU A 139 0.51 35.10 15.49
CA GLU A 139 1.38 34.22 14.71
C GLU A 139 1.19 32.76 15.14
N PHE A 140 1.07 32.51 16.44
CA PHE A 140 0.84 31.19 16.97
C PHE A 140 -0.46 30.57 16.45
N LYS A 141 -1.57 31.31 16.50
CA LYS A 141 -2.88 30.87 16.02
C LYS A 141 -2.86 30.60 14.51
N ALA A 142 -2.22 31.46 13.71
CA ALA A 142 -2.10 31.27 12.26
C ALA A 142 -1.32 30.01 11.92
N ILE A 143 -0.19 29.77 12.59
CA ILE A 143 0.64 28.58 12.38
C ILE A 143 -0.09 27.32 12.84
N LEU A 144 -0.77 27.37 13.99
CA LEU A 144 -1.54 26.24 14.52
C LEU A 144 -2.66 25.83 13.56
N PHE A 145 -3.42 26.81 13.04
CA PHE A 145 -4.47 26.52 12.06
C PHE A 145 -3.91 25.93 10.77
N ALA A 146 -2.82 26.48 10.25
CA ALA A 146 -2.12 25.92 9.08
C ALA A 146 -1.63 24.48 9.33
N LEU A 147 -1.18 24.18 10.55
CA LEU A 147 -0.75 22.85 10.94
C LEU A 147 -1.92 21.86 11.03
N CYS A 148 -3.07 22.29 11.58
CA CYS A 148 -4.31 21.51 11.61
C CYS A 148 -4.81 21.19 10.19
N TYR A 149 -4.79 22.20 9.31
CA TYR A 149 -5.12 22.01 7.90
C TYR A 149 -4.18 21.02 7.21
N TYR A 150 -2.87 21.19 7.38
CA TYR A 150 -1.87 20.29 6.84
C TYR A 150 -2.04 18.84 7.35
N HIS A 151 -2.34 18.67 8.64
CA HIS A 151 -2.65 17.36 9.22
C HIS A 151 -3.86 16.72 8.54
N ALA A 152 -4.94 17.49 8.32
CA ALA A 152 -6.14 17.03 7.64
C ALA A 152 -5.85 16.59 6.19
N VAL A 153 -5.10 17.38 5.43
CA VAL A 153 -4.66 17.03 4.08
C VAL A 153 -3.85 15.73 4.08
N LEU A 154 -2.91 15.56 5.01
CA LEU A 154 -2.13 14.34 5.13
C LEU A 154 -2.99 13.12 5.48
N ALA A 155 -3.96 13.28 6.39
CA ALA A 155 -4.88 12.21 6.77
C ALA A 155 -5.72 11.76 5.56
N GLU A 156 -6.25 12.71 4.79
CA GLU A 156 -7.06 12.44 3.62
C GLU A 156 -6.27 11.87 2.44
N ARG A 157 -5.01 12.25 2.26
CA ARG A 157 -4.15 11.64 1.22
C ARG A 157 -4.00 10.13 1.35
N ARG A 158 -4.26 9.54 2.51
CA ARG A 158 -4.27 8.08 2.73
C ARG A 158 -5.33 7.38 1.90
N LYS A 159 -6.45 8.03 1.58
CA LYS A 159 -7.50 7.49 0.71
C LYS A 159 -6.95 7.06 -0.66
N PHE A 160 -5.97 7.80 -1.17
CA PHE A 160 -5.37 7.56 -2.49
C PHE A 160 -4.26 6.50 -2.45
N GLY A 161 -4.15 5.76 -1.35
CA GLY A 161 -3.23 4.65 -1.20
C GLY A 161 -1.78 5.02 -1.53
N ALA A 162 -1.17 4.22 -2.39
CA ALA A 162 0.23 4.37 -2.76
C ALA A 162 0.52 5.64 -3.58
N GLN A 163 -0.43 6.15 -4.36
CA GLN A 163 -0.29 7.44 -5.06
C GLN A 163 -0.17 8.59 -4.06
N GLY A 164 -0.93 8.55 -2.96
CA GLY A 164 -0.85 9.54 -1.89
C GLY A 164 0.50 9.58 -1.18
N TRP A 165 1.22 8.46 -1.16
CA TRP A 165 2.46 8.25 -0.41
C TRP A 165 3.53 7.56 -1.25
N ASN A 166 4.23 8.27 -2.12
CA ASN A 166 5.36 7.69 -2.82
C ASN A 166 6.64 7.71 -1.95
N ARG A 167 7.62 6.89 -2.32
CA ARG A 167 8.88 6.75 -1.55
C ARG A 167 9.61 8.07 -1.34
N LYS A 168 9.55 9.00 -2.31
CA LYS A 168 10.22 10.30 -2.23
C LYS A 168 9.44 11.32 -1.41
N SER A 169 8.12 11.29 -1.44
CA SER A 169 7.30 12.15 -0.56
C SER A 169 7.51 11.81 0.91
N LEU A 170 7.73 10.52 1.24
CA LEU A 170 8.09 10.08 2.59
C LEU A 170 9.53 10.42 2.99
N SER A 171 10.44 10.61 2.02
CA SER A 171 11.83 10.94 2.28
C SER A 171 12.08 12.44 2.49
N TYR A 172 11.09 13.29 2.28
CA TYR A 172 11.19 14.70 2.64
C TYR A 172 11.40 14.82 4.15
N PRO A 173 12.50 15.40 4.63
CA PRO A 173 12.82 15.43 6.07
C PRO A 173 11.72 16.09 6.91
N PHE A 174 10.95 16.98 6.30
CA PHE A 174 9.84 17.68 6.92
C PHE A 174 8.62 16.77 7.10
N VAL A 175 8.25 15.99 6.08
CA VAL A 175 7.12 15.03 6.14
C VAL A 175 7.43 13.90 7.12
N LYS A 176 8.67 13.40 7.13
CA LYS A 176 9.11 12.35 8.06
C LYS A 176 9.09 12.82 9.51
N LYS A 177 9.47 14.07 9.77
CA LYS A 177 9.37 14.69 11.10
C LYS A 177 7.93 14.94 11.51
N LEU A 178 7.08 15.43 10.62
CA LEU A 178 5.66 15.67 10.88
C LEU A 178 4.88 14.36 11.09
N HIS A 179 5.19 13.29 10.37
CA HIS A 179 4.58 11.98 10.61
C HIS A 179 4.92 11.41 12.01
N GLN A 180 6.09 11.75 12.56
CA GLN A 180 6.45 11.42 13.95
C GLN A 180 5.76 12.32 14.98
N ILE A 181 5.25 13.46 14.55
CA ILE A 181 4.60 14.50 15.38
C ILE A 181 3.07 14.30 15.46
N ILE A 182 2.48 13.50 14.58
CA ILE A 182 1.02 13.27 14.44
C ILE A 182 0.40 12.52 15.65
N TYR A 183 1.15 12.19 16.68
CA TYR A 183 0.56 11.85 17.97
C TYR A 183 0.20 13.13 18.73
N PRO A 184 -1.08 13.33 19.11
CA PRO A 184 -1.57 14.59 19.71
C PRO A 184 -0.73 15.12 20.87
N SER A 185 -0.23 14.23 21.73
CA SER A 185 0.66 14.58 22.85
C SER A 185 2.03 15.10 22.42
N LYS A 186 2.47 14.81 21.19
CA LYS A 186 3.77 15.25 20.66
C LYS A 186 3.67 16.53 19.81
N LEU A 187 2.47 16.93 19.40
CA LEU A 187 2.25 18.16 18.65
C LEU A 187 2.49 19.38 19.54
N LEU A 188 2.01 19.36 20.78
CA LEU A 188 2.32 20.38 21.80
C LEU A 188 3.81 20.41 22.11
N ASP A 189 4.45 19.27 22.34
CA ASP A 189 5.90 19.17 22.55
C ASP A 189 6.71 19.68 21.34
N PHE A 190 6.19 19.50 20.13
CA PHE A 190 6.82 20.04 18.93
C PHE A 190 6.68 21.56 18.83
N CYS A 191 5.49 22.09 19.02
CA CYS A 191 5.29 23.53 19.08
C CYS A 191 6.21 24.15 20.13
N TRP A 192 6.25 23.61 21.35
CA TRP A 192 7.13 24.10 22.41
C TRP A 192 8.63 23.95 22.11
N LYS A 193 9.04 22.81 21.57
CA LYS A 193 10.45 22.49 21.33
C LYS A 193 11.05 23.20 20.12
N TYR A 194 10.24 23.56 19.12
CA TYR A 194 10.70 24.20 17.89
C TYR A 194 10.38 25.69 17.82
N PHE A 195 9.37 26.17 18.54
CA PHE A 195 9.16 27.61 18.74
C PHE A 195 10.21 28.24 19.66
N SER A 196 10.86 27.46 20.50
CA SER A 196 12.01 27.90 21.29
C SER A 196 13.36 27.85 20.55
N THR A 197 13.43 27.32 19.34
CA THR A 197 14.65 27.32 18.52
C THR A 197 14.55 28.36 17.40
N PRO A 198 15.45 29.37 17.38
CA PRO A 198 15.41 30.49 16.42
C PRO A 198 15.48 30.09 14.94
N SER A 199 16.03 28.89 14.64
CA SER A 199 16.33 28.46 13.26
C SER A 199 15.11 27.94 12.48
N ILE A 200 14.02 27.50 13.12
CA ILE A 200 12.78 27.10 12.41
C ILE A 200 11.78 28.25 12.42
N ALA A 201 11.79 29.06 13.45
CA ALA A 201 11.09 30.35 13.41
C ALA A 201 11.57 31.16 12.20
N SER A 202 12.88 31.24 11.90
CA SER A 202 13.38 31.97 10.73
C SER A 202 12.94 31.34 9.40
N ILE A 203 12.90 30.03 9.24
CA ILE A 203 12.47 29.40 7.98
C ILE A 203 10.97 29.59 7.74
N ILE A 204 10.16 29.61 8.79
CA ILE A 204 8.73 29.92 8.69
C ILE A 204 8.52 31.43 8.58
N TYR A 205 9.36 32.27 9.21
CA TYR A 205 9.30 33.73 9.17
C TYR A 205 9.85 34.33 7.87
N ASP A 206 10.87 33.76 7.25
CA ASP A 206 11.45 34.26 5.99
C ASP A 206 10.54 34.02 4.76
N GLU A 207 9.64 32.99 4.83
CA GLU A 207 8.61 32.78 3.82
C GLU A 207 7.24 33.37 4.21
N MET A 208 7.04 33.74 5.47
CA MET A 208 5.90 34.47 6.02
C MET A 208 6.29 35.93 6.32
N GLU A 209 6.56 36.71 5.30
CA GLU A 209 6.37 38.14 5.43
C GLU A 209 4.88 38.40 5.68
N LEU A 210 4.53 38.70 6.93
CA LEU A 210 3.15 38.86 7.43
C LEU A 210 2.40 40.08 6.84
N GLU A 211 2.88 40.66 5.75
CA GLU A 211 2.22 41.71 4.98
C GLU A 211 1.37 41.19 3.82
N GLY A 212 1.32 39.85 3.60
CA GLY A 212 0.57 39.18 2.52
C GLY A 212 -0.52 38.22 3.01
N GLU A 213 -1.55 38.03 2.19
CA GLU A 213 -2.57 37.01 2.40
C GLU A 213 -1.97 35.59 2.23
N LEU A 214 -2.00 34.77 3.28
CA LEU A 214 -1.50 33.39 3.24
C LEU A 214 -2.62 32.45 2.81
N TYR A 215 -2.51 31.89 1.61
CA TYR A 215 -3.41 30.88 1.08
C TYR A 215 -2.95 29.48 1.46
N LEU A 216 -3.83 28.72 2.11
CA LEU A 216 -3.62 27.29 2.42
C LEU A 216 -4.02 26.39 1.24
N ALA A 217 -5.02 26.85 0.48
CA ALA A 217 -5.51 26.24 -0.74
C ALA A 217 -6.05 27.32 -1.68
N PRO A 218 -6.36 27.02 -2.94
CA PRO A 218 -7.09 27.96 -3.80
C PRO A 218 -8.35 28.45 -3.09
N ASP A 219 -8.50 29.75 -2.96
CA ASP A 219 -9.62 30.44 -2.31
C ASP A 219 -9.79 30.16 -0.80
N PHE A 220 -8.80 29.57 -0.13
CA PHE A 220 -8.83 29.32 1.31
C PHE A 220 -7.64 29.96 2.02
N LEU A 221 -7.93 31.04 2.73
CA LEU A 221 -6.97 31.84 3.49
C LEU A 221 -6.79 31.29 4.91
N VAL A 222 -5.66 31.64 5.55
CA VAL A 222 -5.53 31.50 7.00
C VAL A 222 -6.51 32.48 7.66
N PRO A 223 -7.36 32.00 8.60
CA PRO A 223 -8.31 32.89 9.29
C PRO A 223 -7.61 33.97 10.09
N PRO A 224 -8.25 35.16 10.26
CA PRO A 224 -7.75 36.21 11.14
C PRO A 224 -7.72 35.72 12.60
N ASN A 225 -6.99 36.44 13.46
CA ASN A 225 -6.95 36.14 14.88
C ASN A 225 -8.37 36.15 15.46
N SER A 226 -8.82 35.01 15.97
CA SER A 226 -10.17 34.77 16.44
C SER A 226 -10.18 33.82 17.63
N ASP A 227 -11.36 33.63 18.22
CA ASP A 227 -11.58 32.66 19.30
C ASP A 227 -11.72 31.22 18.77
N TYR A 228 -11.65 30.24 19.67
CA TYR A 228 -11.73 28.83 19.36
C TYR A 228 -12.98 28.47 18.53
N ASP A 229 -14.16 28.91 18.96
CA ASP A 229 -15.42 28.64 18.26
C ASP A 229 -15.49 29.29 16.87
N ALA A 230 -14.87 30.44 16.70
CA ALA A 230 -14.81 31.15 15.43
C ALA A 230 -13.94 30.41 14.41
N TYR A 231 -12.90 29.66 14.82
CA TYR A 231 -12.13 28.81 13.93
C TYR A 231 -12.95 27.64 13.39
N HIS A 232 -13.78 27.01 14.22
CA HIS A 232 -14.71 25.95 13.77
C HIS A 232 -15.72 26.51 12.77
N GLN A 233 -16.33 27.66 13.06
CA GLN A 233 -17.26 28.32 12.14
C GLN A 233 -16.58 28.75 10.83
N TYR A 234 -15.32 29.18 10.89
CA TYR A 234 -14.56 29.54 9.70
C TYR A 234 -14.37 28.32 8.77
N VAL A 235 -14.03 27.17 9.33
CA VAL A 235 -13.92 25.91 8.56
C VAL A 235 -15.25 25.55 7.92
N ASP A 236 -16.36 25.67 8.65
CA ASP A 236 -17.69 25.34 8.15
C ASP A 236 -18.15 26.23 6.98
N ASN A 237 -17.78 27.51 7.04
CA ASN A 237 -18.31 28.51 6.09
C ASN A 237 -17.40 28.76 4.88
N TYR A 238 -16.08 28.61 5.03
CA TYR A 238 -15.11 29.06 4.02
C TYR A 238 -14.26 27.93 3.42
N LEU A 239 -14.32 26.70 3.98
CA LEU A 239 -13.58 25.60 3.41
C LEU A 239 -14.13 25.26 2.02
N PRO A 240 -13.30 25.21 0.95
CA PRO A 240 -13.74 24.84 -0.38
C PRO A 240 -14.29 23.40 -0.40
N ALA A 241 -15.18 23.12 -1.38
CA ALA A 241 -15.67 21.77 -1.60
C ALA A 241 -14.52 20.79 -1.80
N GLU A 242 -14.62 19.62 -1.17
CA GLU A 242 -13.59 18.59 -1.23
C GLU A 242 -13.32 18.16 -2.67
N SER A 243 -12.08 18.25 -3.10
CA SER A 243 -11.65 17.86 -4.44
C SER A 243 -10.20 17.39 -4.41
N PRO A 244 -9.74 16.56 -5.36
CA PRO A 244 -8.36 16.10 -5.44
C PRO A 244 -7.34 17.23 -5.52
N VAL A 245 -7.72 18.38 -6.04
CA VAL A 245 -6.87 19.57 -6.15
C VAL A 245 -6.42 20.10 -4.79
N LEU A 246 -7.27 19.99 -3.75
CA LEU A 246 -6.91 20.36 -2.37
C LEU A 246 -5.78 19.49 -1.80
N TYR A 247 -5.60 18.30 -2.36
CA TYR A 247 -4.55 17.33 -1.99
C TYR A 247 -3.34 17.39 -2.94
N GLU A 248 -3.30 18.37 -3.85
CA GLU A 248 -2.27 18.52 -4.88
C GLU A 248 -2.23 17.35 -5.89
N PHE A 249 -3.39 16.70 -6.10
CA PHE A 249 -3.56 15.64 -7.09
C PHE A 249 -4.28 16.13 -8.33
N HIS A 250 -3.99 15.45 -9.44
CA HIS A 250 -4.82 15.58 -10.64
C HIS A 250 -6.21 14.97 -10.39
N PRO A 251 -7.29 15.51 -11.00
CA PRO A 251 -8.65 14.97 -10.85
C PRO A 251 -8.79 13.46 -11.14
N ASN A 252 -7.91 12.89 -11.94
CA ASN A 252 -7.88 11.44 -12.21
C ASN A 252 -7.63 10.58 -10.96
N ALA A 253 -7.00 11.12 -9.92
CA ALA A 253 -6.76 10.39 -8.67
C ALA A 253 -8.08 9.98 -7.99
N GLU A 254 -9.10 10.82 -8.06
CA GLU A 254 -10.43 10.51 -7.54
C GLU A 254 -11.09 9.36 -8.31
N ILE A 255 -10.97 9.37 -9.64
CA ILE A 255 -11.48 8.28 -10.48
C ILE A 255 -10.81 6.96 -10.08
N GLY A 256 -9.48 6.96 -9.93
CA GLY A 256 -8.74 5.78 -9.49
C GLY A 256 -9.18 5.28 -8.11
N PHE A 257 -9.34 6.18 -7.15
CA PHE A 257 -9.82 5.87 -5.80
C PHE A 257 -11.23 5.28 -5.80
N LEU A 258 -12.18 5.91 -6.51
CA LEU A 258 -13.56 5.43 -6.59
C LEU A 258 -13.64 4.08 -7.29
N THR A 259 -12.89 3.87 -8.38
CA THR A 259 -12.83 2.57 -9.07
C THR A 259 -12.34 1.48 -8.13
N GLN A 260 -11.25 1.71 -7.42
CA GLN A 260 -10.71 0.72 -6.47
C GLN A 260 -11.66 0.44 -5.30
N THR A 261 -12.35 1.47 -4.80
CA THR A 261 -13.35 1.32 -3.74
C THR A 261 -14.51 0.44 -4.21
N VAL A 262 -15.00 0.65 -5.43
CA VAL A 262 -16.08 -0.15 -6.04
C VAL A 262 -15.61 -1.59 -6.26
N GLU A 263 -14.41 -1.82 -6.78
CA GLU A 263 -13.83 -3.15 -6.96
C GLU A 263 -13.73 -3.92 -5.63
N ASN A 264 -13.25 -3.26 -4.57
CA ASN A 264 -13.18 -3.85 -3.24
C ASN A 264 -14.57 -4.19 -2.68
N LEU A 265 -15.56 -3.32 -2.90
CA LEU A 265 -16.95 -3.58 -2.51
C LEU A 265 -17.51 -4.81 -3.24
N PHE A 266 -17.30 -4.92 -4.56
CA PHE A 266 -17.71 -6.09 -5.32
C PHE A 266 -17.03 -7.38 -4.85
N LYS A 267 -15.73 -7.36 -4.56
CA LYS A 267 -15.01 -8.51 -3.98
C LYS A 267 -15.63 -8.94 -2.66
N THR A 268 -15.95 -7.98 -1.78
CA THR A 268 -16.61 -8.26 -0.49
C THR A 268 -17.99 -8.86 -0.68
N LEU A 269 -18.80 -8.32 -1.59
CA LEU A 269 -20.14 -8.84 -1.89
C LEU A 269 -20.08 -10.26 -2.46
N LEU A 270 -19.16 -10.54 -3.39
CA LEU A 270 -18.96 -11.88 -3.92
C LEU A 270 -18.54 -12.87 -2.83
N GLY A 271 -17.65 -12.47 -1.91
CA GLY A 271 -17.25 -13.28 -0.76
C GLY A 271 -18.42 -13.61 0.18
N ILE A 272 -19.35 -12.69 0.39
CA ILE A 272 -20.56 -12.94 1.18
C ILE A 272 -21.52 -13.88 0.44
N LEU A 273 -21.76 -13.66 -0.86
CA LEU A 273 -22.67 -14.46 -1.66
C LEU A 273 -22.22 -15.92 -1.78
N THR A 274 -20.92 -16.19 -1.86
CA THR A 274 -20.40 -17.56 -1.90
C THR A 274 -20.63 -18.32 -0.60
N ARG A 275 -20.62 -17.64 0.55
CA ARG A 275 -20.93 -18.24 1.86
C ARG A 275 -22.44 -18.55 2.02
N THR A 276 -23.32 -17.65 1.57
CA THR A 276 -24.77 -17.85 1.68
C THR A 276 -25.35 -18.82 0.66
N ALA A 277 -24.68 -19.02 -0.48
CA ALA A 277 -25.11 -19.95 -1.52
C ALA A 277 -24.84 -21.44 -1.16
N SER A 278 -24.22 -21.73 0.00
CA SER A 278 -24.07 -23.10 0.48
C SER A 278 -25.39 -23.77 0.89
N ASP A 279 -26.46 -22.99 1.16
CA ASP A 279 -27.70 -23.50 1.74
C ASP A 279 -28.90 -23.60 0.77
N THR A 280 -28.76 -23.19 -0.49
CA THR A 280 -29.89 -23.27 -1.44
C THR A 280 -29.56 -24.15 -2.65
N THR A 281 -29.98 -25.41 -2.53
CA THR A 281 -30.09 -26.35 -3.63
C THR A 281 -31.22 -25.93 -4.57
N SER A 282 -30.90 -25.49 -5.78
CA SER A 282 -31.82 -25.56 -6.92
C SER A 282 -31.05 -25.67 -8.24
N GLY A 283 -31.08 -26.90 -8.82
CA GLY A 283 -31.33 -27.16 -10.25
C GLY A 283 -30.32 -26.68 -11.30
N ASP A 284 -29.03 -26.45 -10.97
CA ASP A 284 -28.02 -26.19 -11.99
C ASP A 284 -26.74 -27.00 -11.70
N ILE A 285 -25.93 -27.23 -12.75
CA ILE A 285 -24.68 -27.98 -12.74
C ILE A 285 -24.00 -27.91 -11.36
N SER A 286 -23.72 -29.06 -10.75
CA SER A 286 -23.10 -29.15 -9.42
C SER A 286 -21.91 -28.20 -9.31
N LYS A 287 -21.74 -27.53 -8.15
CA LYS A 287 -20.58 -26.66 -7.92
C LYS A 287 -19.27 -27.39 -8.23
N GLU A 288 -19.21 -28.68 -7.89
CA GLU A 288 -18.09 -29.55 -8.14
C GLU A 288 -17.82 -29.73 -9.63
N ASP A 289 -18.85 -29.86 -10.46
CA ASP A 289 -18.70 -30.05 -11.91
C ASP A 289 -18.17 -28.77 -12.59
N LYS A 290 -18.57 -27.59 -12.10
CA LYS A 290 -18.02 -26.31 -12.57
C LYS A 290 -16.54 -26.19 -12.24
N ILE A 291 -16.17 -26.55 -11.03
CA ILE A 291 -14.77 -26.51 -10.58
C ILE A 291 -13.93 -27.52 -11.35
N LYS A 292 -14.44 -28.75 -11.55
CA LYS A 292 -13.77 -29.75 -12.38
C LYS A 292 -13.49 -29.23 -13.78
N GLY A 293 -14.48 -28.62 -14.42
CA GLY A 293 -14.30 -28.05 -15.75
C GLY A 293 -13.25 -26.91 -15.76
N GLN A 294 -13.20 -26.08 -14.73
CA GLN A 294 -12.16 -25.03 -14.61
C GLN A 294 -10.76 -25.62 -14.39
N ILE A 295 -10.64 -26.66 -13.56
CA ILE A 295 -9.35 -27.34 -13.32
C ILE A 295 -8.85 -28.01 -14.60
N GLU A 296 -9.71 -28.72 -15.32
CA GLU A 296 -9.38 -29.35 -16.60
C GLU A 296 -8.90 -28.30 -17.62
N ASP A 297 -9.62 -27.17 -17.73
CA ASP A 297 -9.27 -26.07 -18.64
C ASP A 297 -7.91 -25.42 -18.28
N LEU A 298 -7.60 -25.25 -16.99
CA LEU A 298 -6.32 -24.75 -16.52
C LEU A 298 -5.17 -25.74 -16.78
N LEU A 299 -5.38 -27.04 -16.51
CA LEU A 299 -4.38 -28.07 -16.74
C LEU A 299 -4.07 -28.28 -18.23
N ASP A 300 -5.10 -28.23 -19.08
CA ASP A 300 -4.94 -28.38 -20.54
C ASP A 300 -4.17 -27.20 -21.16
N LYS A 301 -4.35 -25.99 -20.62
CA LYS A 301 -3.66 -24.79 -21.08
C LYS A 301 -2.27 -24.62 -20.49
N LEU A 302 -1.95 -25.32 -19.39
CA LEU A 302 -0.65 -25.19 -18.72
C LEU A 302 0.45 -25.86 -19.57
N PRO A 303 1.42 -25.10 -20.08
CA PRO A 303 2.47 -25.64 -20.95
C PRO A 303 3.42 -26.57 -20.17
N GLU A 304 4.20 -27.32 -20.92
CA GLU A 304 5.31 -28.10 -20.36
C GLU A 304 6.40 -27.16 -19.81
N GLU A 305 7.12 -27.63 -18.82
CA GLU A 305 8.20 -26.89 -18.17
C GLU A 305 9.40 -26.74 -19.10
N PHE A 306 10.15 -25.65 -18.93
CA PHE A 306 11.40 -25.46 -19.66
C PHE A 306 12.40 -26.56 -19.30
N ASN A 307 12.92 -27.27 -20.31
CA ASN A 307 13.99 -28.24 -20.12
C ASN A 307 15.32 -27.52 -19.84
N MET A 308 15.64 -27.32 -18.59
CA MET A 308 16.83 -26.57 -18.18
C MET A 308 18.13 -27.21 -18.68
N LEU A 309 18.20 -28.56 -18.77
CA LEU A 309 19.40 -29.24 -19.29
C LEU A 309 19.63 -28.88 -20.77
N GLU A 310 18.57 -28.88 -21.56
CA GLU A 310 18.63 -28.49 -22.96
C GLU A 310 19.01 -26.99 -23.10
N LEU A 311 18.39 -26.12 -22.31
CA LEU A 311 18.70 -24.69 -22.33
C LEU A 311 20.18 -24.43 -21.95
N TYR A 312 20.70 -25.09 -20.92
CA TYR A 312 22.12 -24.98 -20.57
C TYR A 312 23.05 -25.49 -21.66
N SER A 313 22.63 -26.50 -22.43
CA SER A 313 23.43 -27.03 -23.54
C SER A 313 23.49 -26.11 -24.76
N LYS A 314 22.50 -25.24 -24.95
CA LYS A 314 22.43 -24.24 -26.02
C LYS A 314 23.27 -22.99 -25.74
N VAL A 315 23.69 -22.81 -24.49
CA VAL A 315 24.45 -21.62 -24.10
C VAL A 315 25.94 -21.79 -24.38
N GLU A 316 26.43 -21.07 -25.38
CA GLU A 316 27.87 -20.99 -25.69
C GLU A 316 28.60 -20.04 -24.72
N ASP A 317 28.06 -18.82 -24.56
CA ASP A 317 28.63 -17.78 -23.70
C ASP A 317 27.65 -17.35 -22.60
N ARG A 318 28.05 -17.43 -21.32
CA ARG A 318 27.26 -16.95 -20.18
C ARG A 318 27.34 -15.43 -20.04
N THR A 319 26.60 -14.74 -20.89
CA THR A 319 26.42 -13.29 -20.73
C THR A 319 25.48 -12.98 -19.56
N PRO A 320 25.53 -11.75 -18.99
CA PRO A 320 24.59 -11.34 -17.96
C PRO A 320 23.12 -11.50 -18.38
N PHE A 321 22.78 -11.23 -19.66
CA PHE A 321 21.42 -11.40 -20.17
C PHE A 321 20.98 -12.85 -20.22
N VAL A 322 21.86 -13.76 -20.66
CA VAL A 322 21.59 -15.22 -20.66
C VAL A 322 21.36 -15.73 -19.23
N THR A 323 22.15 -15.24 -18.28
CA THR A 323 22.00 -15.61 -16.87
C THR A 323 20.61 -15.21 -16.34
N VAL A 324 20.14 -13.99 -16.67
CA VAL A 324 18.80 -13.54 -16.29
C VAL A 324 17.72 -14.39 -16.95
N ALA A 325 17.82 -14.69 -18.25
CA ALA A 325 16.85 -15.52 -18.96
C ALA A 325 16.72 -16.92 -18.33
N LEU A 326 17.84 -17.54 -17.99
CA LEU A 326 17.84 -18.86 -17.33
C LEU A 326 17.22 -18.81 -15.93
N GLN A 327 17.53 -17.79 -15.12
CA GLN A 327 16.93 -17.60 -13.80
C GLN A 327 15.42 -17.38 -13.86
N GLU A 328 14.94 -16.61 -14.84
CA GLU A 328 13.50 -16.40 -15.05
C GLU A 328 12.79 -17.71 -15.49
N CYS A 329 13.43 -18.53 -16.33
CA CYS A 329 12.90 -19.85 -16.69
C CYS A 329 12.84 -20.81 -15.48
N GLU A 330 13.86 -20.81 -14.61
CA GLU A 330 13.84 -21.60 -13.38
C GLU A 330 12.69 -21.19 -12.45
N LEU A 331 12.48 -19.88 -12.26
CA LEU A 331 11.39 -19.37 -11.44
C LEU A 331 10.02 -19.71 -12.04
N MET A 332 9.91 -19.64 -13.38
CA MET A 332 8.67 -20.01 -14.07
C MET A 332 8.38 -21.52 -13.94
N ASN A 333 9.39 -22.39 -14.03
CA ASN A 333 9.24 -23.82 -13.80
C ASN A 333 8.73 -24.12 -12.39
N LEU A 334 9.31 -23.48 -11.36
CA LEU A 334 8.86 -23.63 -9.97
C LEU A 334 7.39 -23.22 -9.78
N LEU A 335 6.94 -22.21 -10.50
CA LEU A 335 5.54 -21.80 -10.49
C LEU A 335 4.65 -22.82 -11.21
N CYS A 336 5.01 -23.23 -12.42
CA CYS A 336 4.25 -24.20 -13.21
C CYS A 336 4.15 -25.57 -12.49
N GLU A 337 5.22 -26.02 -11.86
CA GLU A 337 5.26 -27.24 -11.05
C GLU A 337 4.25 -27.18 -9.90
N GLU A 338 4.22 -26.06 -9.17
CA GLU A 338 3.27 -25.87 -8.06
C GLU A 338 1.82 -25.82 -8.55
N LEU A 339 1.54 -25.12 -9.66
CA LEU A 339 0.20 -25.10 -10.26
C LEU A 339 -0.24 -26.51 -10.63
N ARG A 340 0.60 -27.23 -11.38
CA ARG A 340 0.31 -28.59 -11.84
C ARG A 340 0.05 -29.52 -10.67
N ARG A 341 0.94 -29.52 -9.67
CA ARG A 341 0.83 -30.35 -8.47
C ARG A 341 -0.49 -30.09 -7.74
N SER A 342 -0.76 -28.82 -7.39
CA SER A 342 -1.92 -28.45 -6.59
C SER A 342 -3.25 -28.68 -7.33
N LEU A 343 -3.31 -28.44 -8.64
CA LEU A 343 -4.49 -28.70 -9.46
C LEU A 343 -4.75 -30.20 -9.61
N GLN A 344 -3.71 -31.03 -9.84
CA GLN A 344 -3.84 -32.48 -9.91
C GLN A 344 -4.28 -33.09 -8.57
N GLU A 345 -3.70 -32.63 -7.46
CA GLU A 345 -4.12 -33.10 -6.13
C GLU A 345 -5.60 -32.78 -5.87
N LEU A 346 -6.05 -31.55 -6.23
CA LEU A 346 -7.45 -31.17 -6.09
C LEU A 346 -8.37 -31.98 -7.01
N GLU A 347 -7.95 -32.27 -8.25
CA GLU A 347 -8.68 -33.12 -9.20
C GLU A 347 -8.89 -34.52 -8.64
N LEU A 348 -7.84 -35.14 -8.08
CA LEU A 348 -7.92 -36.48 -7.44
C LEU A 348 -8.81 -36.43 -6.18
N GLY A 349 -8.77 -35.36 -5.41
CA GLY A 349 -9.67 -35.14 -4.26
C GLY A 349 -11.13 -35.09 -4.69
N LEU A 350 -11.46 -34.34 -5.76
CA LEU A 350 -12.82 -34.24 -6.30
C LEU A 350 -13.30 -35.55 -6.97
N LYS A 351 -12.39 -36.39 -7.40
CA LYS A 351 -12.72 -37.78 -7.89
C LYS A 351 -12.91 -38.75 -6.72
N GLY A 352 -12.61 -38.39 -5.48
CA GLY A 352 -12.71 -39.23 -4.29
C GLY A 352 -11.53 -40.23 -4.14
N GLU A 353 -10.45 -40.03 -4.89
CA GLU A 353 -9.24 -40.85 -4.82
C GLU A 353 -8.27 -40.36 -3.73
N LEU A 354 -8.38 -39.09 -3.34
CA LEU A 354 -7.58 -38.48 -2.30
C LEU A 354 -8.49 -37.81 -1.26
N THR A 355 -8.08 -37.79 0.03
CA THR A 355 -8.81 -37.07 1.07
C THR A 355 -8.58 -35.57 0.94
N ILE A 356 -9.65 -34.80 0.83
CA ILE A 356 -9.59 -33.33 0.74
C ILE A 356 -9.04 -32.78 2.05
N ASN A 357 -7.98 -32.01 1.97
CA ASN A 357 -7.38 -31.29 3.08
C ASN A 357 -7.76 -29.79 3.06
N ALA A 358 -7.42 -29.04 4.10
CA ALA A 358 -7.74 -27.61 4.20
C ALA A 358 -7.12 -26.77 3.05
N GLU A 359 -5.91 -27.12 2.56
CA GLU A 359 -5.28 -26.42 1.45
C GLU A 359 -6.04 -26.62 0.13
N MET A 360 -6.60 -27.83 -0.09
CA MET A 360 -7.45 -28.12 -1.25
C MET A 360 -8.81 -27.40 -1.16
N GLU A 361 -9.40 -27.31 0.02
CA GLU A 361 -10.63 -26.52 0.23
C GLU A 361 -10.39 -25.04 -0.03
N ASP A 362 -9.29 -24.49 0.46
CA ASP A 362 -8.89 -23.11 0.19
C ASP A 362 -8.68 -22.89 -1.31
N LEU A 363 -7.93 -23.77 -1.99
CA LEU A 363 -7.71 -23.70 -3.43
C LEU A 363 -9.03 -23.72 -4.21
N GLN A 364 -9.96 -24.62 -3.84
CA GLN A 364 -11.29 -24.71 -4.42
C GLN A 364 -12.05 -23.38 -4.28
N ASN A 365 -12.02 -22.78 -3.09
CA ASN A 365 -12.67 -21.51 -2.82
C ASN A 365 -12.06 -20.36 -3.64
N TYR A 366 -10.73 -20.29 -3.74
CA TYR A 366 -10.05 -19.26 -4.54
C TYR A 366 -10.38 -19.40 -6.04
N ILE A 367 -10.41 -20.62 -6.59
CA ILE A 367 -10.81 -20.86 -7.99
C ILE A 367 -12.24 -20.39 -8.24
N MET A 368 -13.18 -20.68 -7.32
CA MET A 368 -14.57 -20.22 -7.43
C MET A 368 -14.71 -18.70 -7.43
N MET A 369 -13.83 -18.01 -6.70
CA MET A 369 -13.86 -16.54 -6.58
C MET A 369 -13.07 -15.83 -7.67
N ASP A 370 -12.53 -16.53 -8.65
CA ASP A 370 -11.59 -15.99 -9.64
C ASP A 370 -10.39 -15.27 -9.00
N ALA A 371 -9.90 -15.79 -7.89
CA ALA A 371 -8.79 -15.21 -7.13
C ALA A 371 -7.57 -16.14 -7.16
N VAL A 372 -6.36 -15.56 -7.15
CA VAL A 372 -5.11 -16.32 -7.15
C VAL A 372 -4.82 -16.83 -5.74
N PRO A 373 -4.63 -18.17 -5.55
CA PRO A 373 -4.37 -18.74 -4.24
C PRO A 373 -3.05 -18.22 -3.61
N PRO A 374 -2.98 -18.08 -2.28
CA PRO A 374 -1.76 -17.64 -1.59
C PRO A 374 -0.55 -18.57 -1.78
N SER A 375 -0.78 -19.87 -1.98
CA SER A 375 0.26 -20.86 -2.31
C SER A 375 0.97 -20.52 -3.61
N TRP A 376 0.21 -20.10 -4.64
CA TRP A 376 0.74 -19.70 -5.95
C TRP A 376 1.38 -18.30 -5.88
N THR A 377 0.75 -17.36 -5.20
CA THR A 377 1.26 -15.98 -5.04
C THR A 377 2.64 -15.93 -4.40
N LYS A 378 2.96 -16.87 -3.48
CA LYS A 378 4.29 -16.95 -2.84
C LYS A 378 5.41 -17.29 -3.83
N ARG A 379 5.09 -18.01 -4.89
CA ARG A 379 6.06 -18.44 -5.93
C ARG A 379 5.94 -17.62 -7.21
N ALA A 380 4.88 -16.83 -7.34
CA ALA A 380 4.59 -16.00 -8.49
C ALA A 380 5.21 -14.60 -8.39
N TYR A 381 5.13 -13.88 -9.49
CA TYR A 381 5.38 -12.45 -9.54
C TYR A 381 4.22 -11.68 -8.91
N PRO A 382 4.47 -10.48 -8.34
CA PRO A 382 3.40 -9.64 -7.79
C PRO A 382 2.39 -9.27 -8.88
N SER A 383 1.11 -9.51 -8.63
CA SER A 383 0.00 -9.17 -9.55
C SER A 383 -1.27 -8.86 -8.74
N GLU A 384 -2.12 -7.99 -9.29
CA GLU A 384 -3.42 -7.62 -8.75
C GLU A 384 -4.58 -8.17 -9.61
N LEU A 385 -4.27 -8.98 -10.63
CA LEU A 385 -5.23 -9.56 -11.56
C LEU A 385 -6.02 -10.70 -10.93
N GLY A 386 -7.25 -10.91 -11.39
CA GLY A 386 -8.03 -12.12 -11.10
C GLY A 386 -7.42 -13.35 -11.76
N LEU A 387 -7.80 -14.55 -11.30
CA LEU A 387 -7.19 -15.82 -11.68
C LEU A 387 -7.09 -16.03 -13.21
N ASN A 388 -8.18 -15.83 -13.93
CA ASN A 388 -8.19 -16.05 -15.38
C ASN A 388 -7.28 -15.07 -16.13
N SER A 389 -7.29 -13.79 -15.75
CA SER A 389 -6.42 -12.77 -16.33
C SER A 389 -4.96 -13.00 -15.96
N TRP A 390 -4.70 -13.38 -14.71
CA TRP A 390 -3.38 -13.72 -14.21
C TRP A 390 -2.78 -14.94 -14.93
N PHE A 391 -3.60 -15.98 -15.16
CA PHE A 391 -3.17 -17.16 -15.88
C PHE A 391 -2.84 -16.84 -17.35
N THR A 392 -3.64 -16.01 -17.99
CA THR A 392 -3.37 -15.53 -19.36
C THR A 392 -2.08 -14.71 -19.43
N ASP A 393 -1.84 -13.83 -18.45
CA ASP A 393 -0.60 -13.07 -18.32
C ASP A 393 0.61 -13.99 -18.12
N MET A 394 0.47 -15.04 -17.31
CA MET A 394 1.50 -16.06 -17.11
C MET A 394 1.85 -16.79 -18.41
N LEU A 395 0.85 -17.20 -19.19
CA LEU A 395 1.08 -17.83 -20.50
C LEU A 395 1.80 -16.90 -21.47
N TYR A 396 1.46 -15.62 -21.46
CA TYR A 396 2.15 -14.61 -22.26
C TYR A 396 3.63 -14.47 -21.86
N ARG A 397 3.94 -14.48 -20.55
CA ARG A 397 5.32 -14.45 -20.02
C ARG A 397 6.12 -15.69 -20.45
N ILE A 398 5.51 -16.87 -20.39
CA ILE A 398 6.14 -18.13 -20.86
C ILE A 398 6.48 -18.03 -22.34
N ASN A 399 5.57 -17.49 -23.16
CA ASN A 399 5.80 -17.32 -24.58
C ASN A 399 6.95 -16.34 -24.87
N GLU A 400 7.01 -15.19 -24.18
CA GLU A 400 8.11 -14.22 -24.31
C GLU A 400 9.46 -14.85 -23.89
N LEU A 401 9.49 -15.61 -22.80
CA LEU A 401 10.69 -16.34 -22.36
C LEU A 401 11.10 -17.42 -23.36
N SER A 402 10.15 -18.18 -23.92
CA SER A 402 10.40 -19.21 -24.93
C SER A 402 11.02 -18.61 -26.19
N ASN A 403 10.49 -17.47 -26.64
CA ASN A 403 11.04 -16.74 -27.79
C ASN A 403 12.47 -16.27 -27.52
N TRP A 404 12.75 -15.77 -26.30
CA TRP A 404 14.09 -15.28 -25.95
C TRP A 404 15.10 -16.43 -25.80
N THR A 405 14.69 -17.56 -25.21
CA THR A 405 15.57 -18.70 -24.99
C THR A 405 15.77 -19.59 -26.22
N ALA A 406 15.07 -19.32 -27.33
CA ALA A 406 15.25 -20.04 -28.59
C ALA A 406 16.69 -19.87 -29.14
N ASP A 407 17.23 -18.66 -29.09
CA ASP A 407 18.57 -18.32 -29.58
C ASP A 407 19.41 -17.50 -28.58
N PHE A 408 18.87 -17.17 -27.41
CA PHE A 408 19.47 -16.33 -26.37
C PHE A 408 19.93 -14.94 -26.86
N ASN A 409 19.51 -14.49 -28.03
CA ASN A 409 19.75 -13.13 -28.47
C ASN A 409 18.81 -12.17 -27.75
N LEU A 410 19.29 -10.97 -27.43
CA LEU A 410 18.44 -9.96 -26.82
C LEU A 410 17.28 -9.61 -27.77
N PRO A 411 16.02 -9.70 -27.34
CA PRO A 411 14.88 -9.31 -28.15
C PRO A 411 14.98 -7.86 -28.65
N SER A 412 14.35 -7.56 -29.79
CA SER A 412 14.33 -6.20 -30.33
C SER A 412 13.78 -5.18 -29.35
N SER A 413 12.78 -5.57 -28.55
CA SER A 413 12.30 -4.82 -27.39
C SER A 413 11.90 -5.79 -26.27
N VAL A 414 12.22 -5.44 -25.04
CA VAL A 414 12.02 -6.26 -23.83
C VAL A 414 10.83 -5.74 -23.04
N TRP A 415 9.93 -6.62 -22.66
CA TRP A 415 8.84 -6.32 -21.75
C TRP A 415 9.31 -6.48 -20.30
N LEU A 416 9.70 -5.36 -19.66
CA LEU A 416 10.27 -5.38 -18.30
C LEU A 416 9.29 -5.91 -17.25
N GLY A 417 7.98 -5.67 -17.43
CA GLY A 417 6.91 -6.20 -16.57
C GLY A 417 6.77 -7.72 -16.60
N GLY A 418 7.31 -8.39 -17.63
CA GLY A 418 7.28 -9.83 -17.81
C GLY A 418 8.18 -10.62 -16.87
N PHE A 419 9.14 -9.98 -16.19
CA PHE A 419 10.11 -10.65 -15.32
C PHE A 419 9.63 -10.77 -13.88
N PHE A 420 10.03 -11.86 -13.23
CA PHE A 420 9.96 -11.99 -11.76
C PHE A 420 10.87 -10.95 -11.10
N ASN A 421 12.10 -10.79 -11.64
CA ASN A 421 13.10 -9.86 -11.13
C ASN A 421 13.56 -8.83 -12.17
N PRO A 422 12.75 -7.81 -12.48
CA PRO A 422 13.14 -6.78 -13.45
C PRO A 422 14.41 -6.02 -13.04
N GLN A 423 14.74 -5.95 -11.76
CA GLN A 423 16.01 -5.37 -11.26
C GLN A 423 17.22 -6.14 -11.77
N SER A 424 17.14 -7.47 -11.86
CA SER A 424 18.23 -8.31 -12.36
C SER A 424 18.54 -7.99 -13.82
N PHE A 425 17.51 -7.75 -14.64
CA PHE A 425 17.68 -7.34 -16.03
C PHE A 425 18.34 -5.96 -16.16
N LEU A 426 17.89 -4.99 -15.37
CA LEU A 426 18.50 -3.65 -15.34
C LEU A 426 19.97 -3.70 -14.89
N THR A 427 20.28 -4.56 -13.93
CA THR A 427 21.66 -4.80 -13.48
C THR A 427 22.48 -5.49 -14.57
N ALA A 428 21.88 -6.42 -15.33
CA ALA A 428 22.56 -7.10 -16.44
C ALA A 428 22.98 -6.11 -17.55
N ILE A 429 22.18 -5.07 -17.82
CA ILE A 429 22.57 -3.99 -18.74
C ILE A 429 23.87 -3.31 -18.26
N MET A 430 23.98 -3.00 -16.99
CA MET A 430 25.20 -2.40 -16.41
C MET A 430 26.37 -3.38 -16.46
N GLN A 431 26.16 -4.63 -16.09
CA GLN A 431 27.22 -5.66 -16.09
C GLN A 431 27.74 -5.94 -17.50
N GLN A 432 26.86 -6.00 -18.49
CA GLN A 432 27.26 -6.22 -19.88
C GLN A 432 28.13 -5.07 -20.39
N THR A 433 27.72 -3.82 -20.10
CA THR A 433 28.48 -2.64 -20.47
C THR A 433 29.79 -2.54 -19.70
N ALA A 434 29.80 -2.88 -18.40
CA ALA A 434 30.99 -2.94 -17.56
C ALA A 434 32.05 -3.91 -18.11
N ARG A 435 31.61 -5.13 -18.47
CA ARG A 435 32.50 -6.16 -19.07
C ARG A 435 33.09 -5.72 -20.40
N LYS A 436 32.26 -5.08 -21.25
CA LYS A 436 32.69 -4.65 -22.59
C LYS A 436 33.70 -3.50 -22.53
N ASN A 437 33.55 -2.56 -21.58
CA ASN A 437 34.34 -1.34 -21.51
C ASN A 437 35.36 -1.35 -20.35
N GLU A 438 35.42 -2.44 -19.57
CA GLU A 438 36.27 -2.58 -18.37
C GLU A 438 36.02 -1.47 -17.32
N TRP A 439 34.74 -1.05 -17.18
CA TRP A 439 34.35 -0.02 -16.23
C TRP A 439 33.96 -0.62 -14.88
N PRO A 440 34.32 0.03 -13.76
CA PRO A 440 33.89 -0.40 -12.44
C PRO A 440 32.37 -0.18 -12.27
N LEU A 441 31.66 -1.23 -11.84
CA LEU A 441 30.20 -1.27 -11.76
C LEU A 441 29.63 -0.22 -10.77
N ASP A 442 30.36 0.06 -9.69
CA ASP A 442 30.01 1.03 -8.66
C ASP A 442 29.99 2.49 -9.14
N LYS A 443 30.70 2.79 -10.22
CA LYS A 443 30.74 4.12 -10.86
C LYS A 443 29.79 4.26 -12.03
N MET A 444 28.93 3.28 -12.26
CA MET A 444 27.98 3.29 -13.37
C MET A 444 26.57 3.65 -12.90
N CYS A 445 25.78 4.17 -13.81
CA CYS A 445 24.36 4.42 -13.64
C CYS A 445 23.60 4.13 -14.94
N LEU A 446 22.29 3.95 -14.83
CA LEU A 446 21.42 3.79 -15.99
C LEU A 446 20.99 5.16 -16.54
N TYR A 447 21.16 5.33 -17.82
CA TYR A 447 20.63 6.46 -18.57
C TYR A 447 19.42 6.01 -19.36
N CYS A 448 18.31 6.74 -19.20
CA CYS A 448 17.03 6.42 -19.78
C CYS A 448 16.63 7.51 -20.79
N GLU A 449 16.23 7.11 -21.97
CA GLU A 449 15.75 7.99 -23.02
C GLU A 449 14.45 7.44 -23.60
N VAL A 450 13.39 8.26 -23.59
CA VAL A 450 12.10 7.88 -24.18
C VAL A 450 12.14 8.19 -25.68
N LEU A 451 11.96 7.17 -26.48
CA LEU A 451 11.99 7.27 -27.92
C LEU A 451 10.64 7.72 -28.48
N ARG A 452 10.65 8.24 -29.71
CA ARG A 452 9.43 8.58 -30.46
C ARG A 452 8.90 7.42 -31.32
N LYS A 453 9.54 6.24 -31.22
CA LYS A 453 9.24 5.05 -32.02
C LYS A 453 8.23 4.15 -31.31
N THR A 454 7.41 3.46 -32.09
CA THR A 454 6.53 2.39 -31.61
C THR A 454 7.26 1.04 -31.58
N LYS A 455 6.64 0.01 -30.96
CA LYS A 455 7.23 -1.34 -30.85
C LYS A 455 7.47 -1.95 -32.24
N GLU A 456 6.56 -1.70 -33.18
CA GLU A 456 6.59 -2.23 -34.55
C GLU A 456 7.72 -1.63 -35.40
N GLU A 457 8.16 -0.42 -35.07
CA GLU A 457 9.26 0.26 -35.77
C GLU A 457 10.64 -0.20 -35.33
N ILE A 458 10.73 -0.99 -34.25
CA ILE A 458 11.99 -1.52 -33.73
C ILE A 458 12.18 -2.95 -34.19
N THR A 459 13.02 -3.14 -35.18
CA THR A 459 13.28 -4.45 -35.81
C THR A 459 14.47 -5.19 -35.20
N SER A 460 15.36 -4.52 -34.50
CA SER A 460 16.59 -5.12 -33.94
C SER A 460 16.94 -4.53 -32.59
N ALA A 461 17.60 -5.33 -31.75
CA ALA A 461 18.15 -4.87 -30.48
C ALA A 461 19.24 -3.80 -30.68
N PRO A 462 19.43 -2.89 -29.71
CA PRO A 462 20.47 -1.87 -29.79
C PRO A 462 21.87 -2.51 -29.59
N ARG A 463 22.90 -1.85 -30.09
CA ARG A 463 24.29 -2.30 -29.90
C ARG A 463 24.75 -2.30 -28.44
N GLU A 464 24.17 -1.42 -27.63
CA GLU A 464 24.42 -1.28 -26.19
C GLU A 464 23.11 -0.97 -25.47
N GLY A 465 22.90 -1.55 -24.29
CA GLY A 465 21.66 -1.39 -23.54
C GLY A 465 20.52 -2.24 -24.08
N ALA A 466 19.28 -1.79 -23.84
CA ALA A 466 18.07 -2.46 -24.28
C ALA A 466 16.94 -1.46 -24.56
N TYR A 467 16.04 -1.82 -25.48
CA TYR A 467 14.76 -1.13 -25.64
C TYR A 467 13.72 -1.80 -24.72
N ILE A 468 13.00 -1.01 -23.95
CA ILE A 468 11.99 -1.47 -23.00
C ILE A 468 10.62 -0.97 -23.41
N ASN A 469 9.63 -1.85 -23.36
CA ASN A 469 8.23 -1.57 -23.63
C ASN A 469 7.34 -1.97 -22.44
N GLY A 470 6.04 -1.63 -22.50
CA GLY A 470 5.07 -2.03 -21.49
C GLY A 470 5.21 -1.28 -20.16
N LEU A 471 5.57 0.00 -20.23
CA LEU A 471 5.65 0.88 -19.07
C LEU A 471 4.44 1.82 -19.06
N TYR A 472 3.82 1.98 -17.89
CA TYR A 472 2.66 2.85 -17.71
C TYR A 472 3.00 3.97 -16.73
N MET A 473 2.47 5.16 -16.96
CA MET A 473 2.63 6.28 -16.02
C MET A 473 1.36 6.45 -15.20
N GLU A 474 1.52 6.71 -13.91
CA GLU A 474 0.43 7.11 -13.02
C GLU A 474 0.66 8.56 -12.55
N GLY A 475 -0.39 9.37 -12.59
CA GLY A 475 -0.35 10.78 -12.14
C GLY A 475 0.21 11.78 -13.17
N ALA A 476 0.76 11.32 -14.29
CA ALA A 476 1.27 12.14 -15.38
C ALA A 476 1.25 11.38 -16.70
N ARG A 477 1.53 12.05 -17.81
CA ARG A 477 1.75 11.46 -19.13
C ARG A 477 3.06 11.91 -19.75
N TRP A 478 3.55 11.14 -20.69
CA TRP A 478 4.67 11.55 -21.54
C TRP A 478 4.14 12.24 -22.79
N ASP A 479 4.63 13.45 -23.07
CA ASP A 479 4.33 14.14 -24.29
C ASP A 479 5.42 13.89 -25.34
N VAL A 480 5.06 13.15 -26.40
CA VAL A 480 5.99 12.75 -27.48
C VAL A 480 6.51 13.96 -28.25
N GLN A 481 5.71 15.04 -28.37
CA GLN A 481 6.10 16.23 -29.12
C GLN A 481 7.18 17.03 -28.38
N THR A 482 6.97 17.31 -27.12
CA THR A 482 7.91 18.07 -26.29
C THR A 482 9.04 17.24 -25.71
N GLY A 483 8.84 15.91 -25.62
CA GLY A 483 9.80 14.98 -25.02
C GLY A 483 9.96 15.20 -23.50
N CYS A 484 8.87 15.55 -22.82
CA CYS A 484 8.84 15.83 -21.37
C CYS A 484 7.61 15.23 -20.72
N ILE A 485 7.67 15.09 -19.39
CA ILE A 485 6.50 14.77 -18.57
C ILE A 485 5.53 15.97 -18.58
N MET A 486 4.24 15.69 -18.72
CA MET A 486 3.15 16.65 -18.63
C MET A 486 2.00 16.08 -17.80
N ASP A 487 1.09 16.96 -17.38
CA ASP A 487 -0.13 16.55 -16.68
C ASP A 487 -0.95 15.57 -17.52
N SER A 488 -1.53 14.55 -16.88
CA SER A 488 -2.43 13.57 -17.51
C SER A 488 -3.62 14.28 -18.13
N ARG A 489 -4.22 13.69 -19.16
CA ARG A 489 -5.53 14.13 -19.65
C ARG A 489 -6.62 13.63 -18.70
N PHE A 490 -7.73 14.35 -18.67
CA PHE A 490 -8.88 13.90 -17.90
C PHE A 490 -9.34 12.50 -18.34
N LYS A 491 -9.55 11.59 -17.39
CA LYS A 491 -9.88 10.17 -17.59
C LYS A 491 -8.75 9.28 -18.14
N GLU A 492 -7.56 9.78 -18.34
CA GLU A 492 -6.37 9.00 -18.72
C GLU A 492 -5.59 8.61 -17.46
N LEU A 493 -5.92 7.43 -16.88
CA LEU A 493 -5.39 7.00 -15.58
C LEU A 493 -3.97 6.46 -15.68
N PHE A 494 -3.72 5.58 -16.66
CA PHE A 494 -2.45 4.88 -16.85
C PHE A 494 -2.00 4.97 -18.30
N PRO A 495 -1.60 6.17 -18.80
CA PRO A 495 -1.10 6.29 -20.13
C PRO A 495 0.14 5.44 -20.38
N LEU A 496 0.15 4.74 -21.51
CA LEU A 496 1.29 3.95 -21.95
C LEU A 496 2.47 4.88 -22.28
N LEU A 497 3.63 4.58 -21.72
CA LEU A 497 4.88 5.26 -22.05
C LEU A 497 5.41 4.71 -23.39
N PRO A 498 5.88 5.58 -24.31
CA PRO A 498 6.59 5.11 -25.50
C PRO A 498 7.82 4.27 -25.13
N ILE A 499 8.38 3.57 -26.10
CA ILE A 499 9.56 2.75 -25.86
C ILE A 499 10.67 3.55 -25.20
N MET A 500 11.23 2.98 -24.16
CA MET A 500 12.35 3.55 -23.44
C MET A 500 13.65 2.85 -23.84
N TYR A 501 14.63 3.61 -24.29
CA TYR A 501 15.99 3.13 -24.47
C TYR A 501 16.76 3.28 -23.16
N ILE A 502 17.27 2.18 -22.64
CA ILE A 502 18.07 2.16 -21.41
C ILE A 502 19.47 1.65 -21.73
N ARG A 503 20.46 2.42 -21.31
CA ARG A 503 21.88 2.07 -21.43
C ARG A 503 22.62 2.45 -20.15
N ALA A 504 23.76 1.80 -19.91
CA ALA A 504 24.62 2.15 -18.80
C ALA A 504 25.65 3.22 -19.25
N ILE A 505 25.86 4.19 -18.37
CA ILE A 505 26.87 5.24 -18.52
C ILE A 505 27.66 5.41 -17.21
N THR A 506 28.78 6.08 -17.26
CA THR A 506 29.49 6.49 -16.03
C THR A 506 28.78 7.65 -15.34
N GLN A 507 28.77 7.68 -14.02
CA GLN A 507 28.07 8.70 -13.22
C GLN A 507 28.50 10.13 -13.56
N ASP A 508 29.77 10.33 -13.93
CA ASP A 508 30.30 11.65 -14.33
C ASP A 508 29.62 12.24 -15.59
N LYS A 509 29.03 11.38 -16.42
CA LYS A 509 28.35 11.78 -17.65
C LYS A 509 26.84 12.01 -17.46
N GLN A 510 26.34 11.84 -16.24
CA GLN A 510 24.92 12.01 -15.96
C GLN A 510 24.58 13.49 -15.77
N ASP A 511 23.74 14.05 -16.64
CA ASP A 511 23.15 15.37 -16.46
C ASP A 511 21.74 15.24 -15.86
N LEU A 512 21.58 15.74 -14.62
CA LEU A 512 20.31 15.71 -13.90
C LEU A 512 19.53 17.02 -13.96
N LYS A 513 19.99 18.01 -14.75
CA LYS A 513 19.28 19.28 -14.88
C LYS A 513 17.94 19.07 -15.60
N ASN A 514 16.89 19.65 -15.04
CA ASN A 514 15.52 19.52 -15.56
C ASN A 514 15.05 18.05 -15.70
N MET A 515 15.47 17.20 -14.76
CA MET A 515 15.05 15.82 -14.68
C MET A 515 14.20 15.58 -13.43
N TYR A 516 13.18 14.75 -13.59
CA TYR A 516 12.42 14.16 -12.49
C TYR A 516 12.89 12.71 -12.30
N GLU A 517 13.31 12.38 -11.10
CA GLU A 517 13.65 11.02 -10.70
C GLU A 517 12.37 10.23 -10.42
N CYS A 518 11.82 9.61 -11.48
CA CYS A 518 10.56 8.89 -11.44
C CYS A 518 10.77 7.48 -10.87
N PRO A 519 10.13 7.11 -9.74
CA PRO A 519 10.19 5.76 -9.21
C PRO A 519 9.42 4.79 -10.09
N VAL A 520 9.93 3.57 -10.22
CA VAL A 520 9.34 2.46 -10.98
C VAL A 520 8.90 1.36 -10.01
N TYR A 521 7.68 0.89 -10.12
CA TYR A 521 7.12 -0.18 -9.32
C TYR A 521 6.55 -1.30 -10.20
N LYS A 522 6.49 -2.52 -9.67
CA LYS A 522 5.90 -3.66 -10.39
C LYS A 522 4.39 -3.50 -10.53
N THR A 523 3.70 -3.12 -9.45
CA THR A 523 2.24 -3.01 -9.36
C THR A 523 1.79 -1.65 -8.82
N ARG A 524 0.49 -1.38 -8.89
CA ARG A 524 -0.15 -0.16 -8.35
C ARG A 524 -0.03 -0.03 -6.84
N SER A 525 0.01 -1.14 -6.11
CA SER A 525 0.20 -1.16 -4.65
C SER A 525 1.53 -0.58 -4.19
N ARG A 526 2.49 -0.41 -5.13
CA ARG A 526 3.83 0.16 -4.86
C ARG A 526 4.54 -0.55 -3.69
N GLY A 527 4.99 0.16 -2.68
CA GLY A 527 5.61 -0.43 -1.48
C GLY A 527 6.84 -1.30 -1.76
N PRO A 528 6.83 -2.60 -1.40
CA PRO A 528 7.96 -3.51 -1.59
C PRO A 528 8.23 -3.84 -3.07
N THR A 529 7.32 -3.50 -3.97
CA THR A 529 7.43 -3.78 -5.41
C THR A 529 8.32 -2.77 -6.16
N TYR A 530 9.02 -1.89 -5.47
CA TYR A 530 9.97 -0.94 -6.06
C TYR A 530 11.05 -1.65 -6.87
N VAL A 531 11.26 -1.18 -8.10
CA VAL A 531 12.24 -1.74 -9.04
C VAL A 531 13.46 -0.83 -9.19
N TRP A 532 13.25 0.39 -9.65
CA TRP A 532 14.32 1.33 -9.99
C TRP A 532 13.84 2.78 -9.94
N THR A 533 14.72 3.72 -10.25
CA THR A 533 14.35 5.12 -10.48
C THR A 533 14.86 5.54 -11.86
N PHE A 534 13.96 5.99 -12.73
CA PHE A 534 14.31 6.50 -14.06
C PHE A 534 14.27 8.03 -14.09
N ASN A 535 15.26 8.62 -14.75
CA ASN A 535 15.34 10.07 -14.91
C ASN A 535 14.59 10.51 -16.15
N LEU A 536 13.47 11.19 -15.97
CA LEU A 536 12.62 11.68 -17.06
C LEU A 536 12.71 13.20 -17.17
N ARG A 537 12.74 13.72 -18.40
CA ARG A 537 12.80 15.17 -18.67
C ARG A 537 11.52 15.87 -18.24
N THR A 538 11.66 17.02 -17.59
CA THR A 538 10.55 17.87 -17.15
C THR A 538 10.83 19.34 -17.41
N LYS A 539 9.78 20.12 -17.72
CA LYS A 539 9.81 21.59 -17.74
C LYS A 539 9.41 22.21 -16.41
N GLU A 540 8.68 21.44 -15.61
CA GLU A 540 8.19 21.85 -14.29
C GLU A 540 9.18 21.46 -13.19
N ARG A 541 8.99 22.03 -12.01
CA ARG A 541 9.78 21.63 -10.84
C ARG A 541 9.51 20.16 -10.46
N ALA A 542 10.55 19.43 -10.09
CA ALA A 542 10.42 18.03 -9.68
C ALA A 542 9.45 17.85 -8.49
N SER A 543 9.33 18.86 -7.61
CA SER A 543 8.41 18.84 -6.47
C SER A 543 6.94 18.66 -6.89
N LYS A 544 6.51 19.23 -8.02
CA LYS A 544 5.14 19.05 -8.54
C LYS A 544 4.83 17.56 -8.77
N TRP A 545 5.74 16.83 -9.39
CA TRP A 545 5.58 15.42 -9.71
C TRP A 545 5.68 14.52 -8.47
N ILE A 546 6.53 14.92 -7.51
CA ILE A 546 6.63 14.23 -6.21
C ILE A 546 5.31 14.34 -5.45
N LEU A 547 4.76 15.54 -5.34
CA LEU A 547 3.49 15.81 -4.65
C LEU A 547 2.31 15.12 -5.36
N GLY A 548 2.28 15.15 -6.69
CA GLY A 548 1.29 14.44 -7.50
C GLY A 548 1.40 12.92 -7.46
N GLY A 549 2.41 12.37 -6.79
CA GLY A 549 2.60 10.93 -6.66
C GLY A 549 2.94 10.21 -7.96
N VAL A 550 3.58 10.93 -8.92
CA VAL A 550 3.90 10.38 -10.24
C VAL A 550 4.88 9.21 -10.14
N ALA A 551 4.54 8.11 -10.77
CA ALA A 551 5.35 6.89 -10.83
C ALA A 551 5.21 6.17 -12.18
N ILE A 552 6.15 5.28 -12.48
CA ILE A 552 6.03 4.31 -13.56
C ILE A 552 5.62 2.97 -12.96
N LEU A 553 4.68 2.30 -13.63
CA LEU A 553 4.19 0.97 -13.27
C LEU A 553 4.54 -0.01 -14.40
N LEU A 554 4.95 -1.22 -14.03
CA LEU A 554 5.22 -2.30 -14.98
C LEU A 554 3.96 -3.11 -15.30
N GLN A 555 2.96 -3.08 -14.42
CA GLN A 555 1.67 -3.75 -14.55
C GLN A 555 0.56 -2.89 -13.96
N ILE A 556 -0.62 -2.89 -14.57
CA ILE A 556 -1.81 -2.12 -14.17
C ILE A 556 -3.00 -3.03 -13.90
#